data_08095cf8711434edc0d366fef16e3013
#
_entry.id   08095cf8711434edc0d366fef16e3013
#
_cell.length_a   1.000
_cell.length_b   1.000
_cell.length_c   1.000
_cell.angle_alpha   90.00
_cell.angle_beta   90.00
_cell.angle_gamma   90.00
#
_symmetry.space_group_name_H-M   'P 1'
#
loop_
_entity.id
_entity.type
_entity.pdbx_description
1 polymer ?
#
loop_
_entity_poly.entity_id
_entity_poly.type
_entity_poly.pdbx_seq_one_letter_code
_entity_poly.pdbx_strand_id
1 'polypeptide(L)'
;WGSNALSWQWVAGTNSNRKYYMNQDNINKYTKTNQKNTLIDTSYDSIINLNQPEIFSYTSNLELSTTFPESTYTKNNDNHLPILIYNYYNLDVNWRSYMHADRVLLIEPSKFKKYPISEKCMQFFIKLSKNIEGIMIYVGEFEDLLCEGKKIFFKEHPLNFNYSGIMDQRDWLSDEEGYYPSFFKYWNLVIKKIKY
;
A
#
# COMPACT_ATOMS: atom_id res chain seq x y z
N TRP A 1 -9.68 -6.95 -10.93
CA TRP A 1 -10.17 -7.48 -9.67
C TRP A 1 -11.10 -6.47 -8.99
N GLY A 2 -12.22 -6.20 -9.58
CA GLY A 2 -13.17 -5.21 -9.09
C GLY A 2 -14.13 -5.72 -8.02
N SER A 3 -13.71 -6.61 -7.17
CA SER A 3 -14.60 -7.25 -6.20
C SER A 3 -14.57 -6.59 -4.82
N ASN A 4 -14.48 -5.29 -4.79
CA ASN A 4 -14.48 -4.55 -3.53
C ASN A 4 -15.70 -4.81 -2.63
N ALA A 5 -16.82 -5.19 -3.20
CA ALA A 5 -18.04 -5.52 -2.47
C ALA A 5 -18.17 -7.01 -2.14
N LEU A 6 -17.36 -7.84 -2.76
CA LEU A 6 -17.42 -9.30 -2.63
C LEU A 6 -16.03 -9.77 -2.20
N SER A 7 -15.96 -10.45 -1.07
CA SER A 7 -14.71 -11.09 -0.69
C SER A 7 -14.28 -12.07 -1.79
N TRP A 8 -12.98 -12.32 -1.88
CA TRP A 8 -12.43 -13.30 -2.81
C TRP A 8 -13.08 -14.70 -2.62
N GLN A 9 -13.56 -15.01 -1.43
CA GLN A 9 -14.31 -16.24 -1.12
C GLN A 9 -15.59 -16.37 -1.94
N TRP A 10 -16.25 -15.25 -2.20
CA TRP A 10 -17.41 -15.23 -3.08
C TRP A 10 -17.02 -15.48 -4.53
N VAL A 11 -15.93 -14.86 -4.97
CA VAL A 11 -15.41 -15.05 -6.33
C VAL A 11 -14.93 -16.49 -6.52
N ALA A 12 -14.24 -17.03 -5.52
CA ALA A 12 -13.77 -18.41 -5.53
C ALA A 12 -14.87 -19.44 -5.19
N GLY A 13 -16.02 -19.02 -4.67
CA GLY A 13 -17.12 -19.91 -4.30
C GLY A 13 -16.83 -20.86 -3.15
N THR A 14 -15.80 -20.59 -2.34
CA THR A 14 -15.32 -21.53 -1.33
C THR A 14 -16.19 -21.60 -0.09
N ASN A 15 -16.89 -20.53 0.27
CA ASN A 15 -17.75 -20.45 1.48
C ASN A 15 -19.11 -19.85 1.21
N SER A 16 -19.62 -19.97 0.02
CA SER A 16 -20.93 -19.43 -0.37
C SER A 16 -21.81 -20.50 -0.99
N ASN A 17 -23.09 -20.51 -0.61
CA ASN A 17 -24.09 -21.30 -1.29
C ASN A 17 -24.39 -20.80 -2.71
N ARG A 18 -23.91 -19.61 -3.05
CA ARG A 18 -24.02 -19.01 -4.37
C ARG A 18 -22.64 -18.98 -5.00
N LYS A 19 -22.50 -19.70 -6.10
CA LYS A 19 -21.28 -19.69 -6.89
C LYS A 19 -21.40 -18.59 -7.94
N TYR A 20 -20.46 -17.63 -7.88
CA TYR A 20 -20.35 -16.60 -8.89
C TYR A 20 -19.07 -16.83 -9.67
N TYR A 21 -19.17 -17.06 -10.93
CA TYR A 21 -18.03 -17.12 -11.81
C TYR A 21 -18.28 -16.22 -13.01
N MET A 22 -17.21 -15.68 -13.52
CA MET A 22 -17.22 -14.90 -14.72
C MET A 22 -17.04 -15.86 -15.90
N ASN A 23 -18.07 -16.01 -16.71
CA ASN A 23 -18.00 -16.73 -17.96
C ASN A 23 -18.01 -15.77 -19.15
N GLN A 24 -17.78 -16.30 -20.33
CA GLN A 24 -17.71 -15.51 -21.56
C GLN A 24 -19.00 -14.72 -21.81
N ASP A 25 -20.17 -15.28 -21.54
CA ASP A 25 -21.46 -14.63 -21.70
C ASP A 25 -21.61 -13.43 -20.75
N ASN A 26 -21.19 -13.58 -19.51
CA ASN A 26 -21.19 -12.48 -18.53
C ASN A 26 -20.23 -11.37 -18.97
N ILE A 27 -19.02 -11.70 -19.43
CA ILE A 27 -18.08 -10.71 -19.93
C ILE A 27 -18.74 -9.96 -21.10
N ASN A 28 -19.23 -10.66 -22.11
CA ASN A 28 -19.82 -10.04 -23.29
C ASN A 28 -21.02 -9.14 -22.93
N LYS A 29 -21.88 -9.61 -22.01
CA LYS A 29 -23.02 -8.85 -21.55
C LYS A 29 -22.65 -7.54 -20.87
N TYR A 30 -21.70 -7.57 -19.95
CA TYR A 30 -21.35 -6.40 -19.12
C TYR A 30 -20.34 -5.46 -19.80
N THR A 31 -19.48 -5.99 -20.65
CA THR A 31 -18.53 -5.16 -21.44
C THR A 31 -19.07 -4.74 -22.79
N LYS A 32 -20.26 -5.24 -23.18
CA LYS A 32 -20.87 -5.01 -24.50
C LYS A 32 -19.95 -5.44 -25.65
N THR A 33 -19.20 -6.51 -25.46
CA THR A 33 -18.30 -7.09 -26.45
C THR A 33 -18.87 -8.40 -27.00
N ASN A 34 -18.23 -8.94 -28.03
CA ASN A 34 -18.53 -10.26 -28.59
C ASN A 34 -17.25 -11.09 -28.63
N GLN A 35 -16.62 -11.25 -27.48
CA GLN A 35 -15.41 -12.03 -27.34
C GLN A 35 -15.73 -13.53 -27.47
N LYS A 36 -14.80 -14.25 -28.08
CA LYS A 36 -14.91 -15.72 -28.23
C LYS A 36 -13.59 -16.34 -27.77
N ASN A 37 -13.67 -17.49 -27.15
CA ASN A 37 -12.51 -18.28 -26.71
C ASN A 37 -11.56 -17.51 -25.76
N THR A 38 -12.07 -16.57 -25.01
CA THR A 38 -11.27 -15.75 -24.10
C THR A 38 -11.15 -16.34 -22.70
N LEU A 39 -12.05 -17.24 -22.34
CA LEU A 39 -12.04 -17.96 -21.07
C LEU A 39 -12.26 -19.44 -21.34
N ILE A 40 -11.77 -20.25 -20.42
CA ILE A 40 -12.09 -21.67 -20.41
C ILE A 40 -13.57 -21.80 -20.10
N ASP A 41 -14.33 -22.37 -21.04
CA ASP A 41 -15.73 -22.67 -20.85
C ASP A 41 -15.86 -23.97 -20.03
N THR A 42 -15.81 -23.79 -18.72
CA THR A 42 -15.87 -24.92 -17.78
C THR A 42 -16.76 -24.59 -16.60
N SER A 43 -17.30 -25.62 -15.98
CA SER A 43 -18.09 -25.43 -14.76
C SER A 43 -17.18 -25.01 -13.59
N TYR A 44 -17.76 -24.32 -12.64
CA TYR A 44 -17.06 -23.89 -11.43
C TYR A 44 -16.42 -25.06 -10.67
N ASP A 45 -17.13 -26.19 -10.64
CA ASP A 45 -16.64 -27.41 -9.99
C ASP A 45 -15.43 -28.03 -10.73
N SER A 46 -15.35 -27.80 -12.03
CA SER A 46 -14.24 -28.26 -12.86
C SER A 46 -12.99 -27.38 -12.74
N ILE A 47 -13.13 -26.09 -12.34
CA ILE A 47 -11.99 -25.19 -12.18
C ILE A 47 -11.03 -25.70 -11.08
N ILE A 48 -11.56 -26.27 -10.02
CA ILE A 48 -10.77 -26.85 -8.92
C ILE A 48 -9.86 -28.00 -9.43
N ASN A 49 -10.31 -28.70 -10.46
CA ASN A 49 -9.61 -29.84 -11.05
C ASN A 49 -8.74 -29.45 -12.25
N LEU A 50 -8.71 -28.18 -12.63
CA LEU A 50 -7.81 -27.69 -13.68
C LEU A 50 -6.38 -27.63 -13.14
N ASN A 51 -5.80 -28.80 -13.02
CA ASN A 51 -4.41 -28.98 -12.64
C ASN A 51 -3.52 -28.74 -13.89
N GLN A 52 -3.55 -27.51 -14.41
CA GLN A 52 -2.73 -27.09 -15.53
C GLN A 52 -1.82 -25.93 -15.12
N PRO A 53 -0.71 -26.23 -14.45
CA PRO A 53 0.26 -25.20 -14.07
C PRO A 53 0.78 -24.40 -15.28
N GLU A 54 0.76 -25.01 -16.46
CA GLU A 54 1.25 -24.38 -17.70
C GLU A 54 0.39 -23.21 -18.18
N ILE A 55 -0.92 -23.21 -17.90
CA ILE A 55 -1.81 -22.09 -18.27
C ILE A 55 -1.53 -20.85 -17.41
N PHE A 56 -1.05 -21.04 -16.20
CA PHE A 56 -0.72 -19.98 -15.27
C PHE A 56 0.76 -19.62 -15.24
N SER A 57 1.57 -20.33 -16.00
CA SER A 57 3.02 -20.15 -16.08
C SER A 57 3.46 -19.07 -17.09
N TYR A 58 2.55 -18.26 -17.61
CA TYR A 58 2.96 -17.03 -18.26
C TYR A 58 3.51 -16.07 -17.20
N THR A 59 4.66 -16.38 -16.67
CA THR A 59 5.55 -15.38 -16.16
C THR A 59 6.01 -14.59 -17.37
N SER A 60 5.31 -13.50 -17.66
CA SER A 60 5.93 -12.49 -18.51
C SER A 60 7.22 -12.11 -17.79
N ASN A 61 8.36 -12.23 -18.47
CA ASN A 61 9.63 -11.69 -17.98
C ASN A 61 9.60 -10.16 -17.98
N LEU A 62 8.50 -9.59 -17.48
CA LEU A 62 8.35 -8.15 -17.33
C LEU A 62 9.16 -7.75 -16.10
N GLU A 63 10.37 -7.32 -16.34
CA GLU A 63 11.17 -6.70 -15.29
C GLU A 63 10.62 -5.30 -15.03
N LEU A 64 9.85 -5.18 -13.96
CA LEU A 64 9.39 -3.90 -13.47
C LEU A 64 10.50 -3.26 -12.65
N SER A 65 10.91 -2.07 -13.04
CA SER A 65 11.88 -1.26 -12.31
C SER A 65 11.29 0.09 -11.94
N THR A 66 11.76 0.63 -10.83
CA THR A 66 11.37 1.97 -10.37
C THR A 66 12.54 2.94 -10.62
N THR A 67 12.26 4.05 -11.28
CA THR A 67 13.21 5.14 -11.45
C THR A 67 13.16 6.04 -10.22
N PHE A 68 14.30 6.31 -9.63
CA PHE A 68 14.41 7.15 -8.42
C PHE A 68 14.79 8.59 -8.78
N PRO A 69 14.31 9.57 -8.00
CA PRO A 69 14.79 10.96 -8.10
C PRO A 69 16.19 11.09 -7.49
N GLU A 70 16.81 12.24 -7.71
CA GLU A 70 18.02 12.61 -6.97
C GLU A 70 17.68 13.00 -5.53
N SER A 71 18.57 12.62 -4.60
CA SER A 71 18.49 13.08 -3.21
C SER A 71 18.80 14.56 -3.13
N THR A 72 17.95 15.30 -2.42
CA THR A 72 18.19 16.71 -2.08
C THR A 72 18.56 16.89 -0.61
N TYR A 73 18.30 15.87 0.21
CA TYR A 73 18.72 15.85 1.61
C TYR A 73 20.16 15.36 1.72
N THR A 74 20.99 16.16 2.39
CA THR A 74 22.33 15.76 2.77
C THR A 74 22.40 15.64 4.29
N LYS A 75 22.89 14.51 4.76
CA LYS A 75 23.10 14.33 6.20
C LYS A 75 24.05 15.40 6.72
N ASN A 76 23.55 16.18 7.65
CA ASN A 76 24.37 17.14 8.38
C ASN A 76 24.40 16.75 9.85
N ASN A 77 25.55 16.29 10.31
CA ASN A 77 25.75 15.90 11.71
C ASN A 77 25.93 17.12 12.64
N ASP A 78 26.22 18.28 12.06
CA ASP A 78 26.50 19.52 12.86
C ASP A 78 25.20 20.20 13.30
N ASN A 79 24.07 19.95 12.63
CA ASN A 79 22.80 20.44 13.11
C ASN A 79 22.17 19.38 14.03
N HIS A 80 21.75 19.77 15.21
CA HIS A 80 21.06 18.90 16.18
C HIS A 80 19.55 18.85 15.98
N LEU A 81 19.05 19.28 14.82
CA LEU A 81 17.63 19.27 14.53
C LEU A 81 17.10 17.84 14.47
N PRO A 82 15.93 17.59 15.04
CA PRO A 82 15.23 16.33 14.86
C PRO A 82 14.86 16.11 13.39
N ILE A 83 14.71 14.87 13.00
CA ILE A 83 14.29 14.47 11.66
C ILE A 83 12.84 14.00 11.69
N LEU A 84 12.00 14.57 10.85
CA LEU A 84 10.64 14.08 10.58
C LEU A 84 10.64 13.27 9.28
N ILE A 85 10.40 11.97 9.42
CA ILE A 85 10.36 11.06 8.27
C ILE A 85 8.95 11.08 7.66
N TYR A 86 8.88 11.49 6.42
CA TYR A 86 7.72 11.36 5.56
C TYR A 86 7.93 10.20 4.58
N ASN A 87 6.87 9.49 4.28
CA ASN A 87 6.88 8.40 3.30
C ASN A 87 5.73 8.65 2.31
N TYR A 88 5.74 7.98 1.16
CA TYR A 88 4.67 8.12 0.16
C TYR A 88 3.26 7.81 0.69
N TYR A 89 3.15 7.09 1.80
CA TYR A 89 1.90 6.79 2.50
C TYR A 89 1.59 7.73 3.67
N ASN A 90 2.47 8.67 3.97
CA ASN A 90 2.28 9.71 4.98
C ASN A 90 2.85 11.04 4.48
N LEU A 91 2.00 11.84 3.84
CA LEU A 91 2.32 13.17 3.32
C LEU A 91 1.36 14.22 3.93
N ASP A 92 1.09 14.08 5.23
CA ASP A 92 0.24 15.00 5.98
C ASP A 92 0.99 16.32 6.25
N VAL A 93 0.52 17.40 5.64
CA VAL A 93 1.10 18.75 5.76
C VAL A 93 1.02 19.31 7.17
N ASN A 94 0.06 18.84 7.97
CA ASN A 94 -0.17 19.32 9.33
C ASN A 94 0.64 18.53 10.37
N TRP A 95 1.16 17.38 9.98
CA TRP A 95 1.88 16.54 10.94
C TRP A 95 3.14 17.24 11.44
N ARG A 96 3.16 17.53 12.75
CA ARG A 96 4.24 18.23 13.45
C ARG A 96 4.71 19.52 12.74
N SER A 97 3.81 20.21 12.04
CA SER A 97 4.12 21.41 11.25
C SER A 97 4.77 22.52 12.09
N TYR A 98 4.44 22.59 13.38
CA TYR A 98 4.99 23.54 14.36
C TYR A 98 6.44 23.23 14.79
N MET A 99 6.94 22.04 14.48
CA MET A 99 8.26 21.59 14.94
C MET A 99 9.36 22.13 14.02
N HIS A 100 10.37 22.75 14.62
CA HIS A 100 11.59 23.10 13.91
C HIS A 100 12.43 21.82 13.74
N ALA A 101 12.45 21.28 12.54
CA ALA A 101 13.01 19.96 12.23
C ALA A 101 13.37 19.83 10.74
N ASP A 102 14.29 18.94 10.44
CA ASP A 102 14.54 18.48 9.06
C ASP A 102 13.35 17.59 8.61
N ARG A 103 12.70 17.98 7.52
CA ARG A 103 11.60 17.18 6.92
C ARG A 103 12.13 16.38 5.76
N VAL A 104 12.11 15.07 5.89
CA VAL A 104 12.73 14.17 4.92
C VAL A 104 11.70 13.23 4.32
N LEU A 105 11.47 13.33 3.01
CA LEU A 105 10.76 12.30 2.26
C LEU A 105 11.72 11.14 2.01
N LEU A 106 11.53 10.06 2.73
CA LEU A 106 12.33 8.85 2.61
C LEU A 106 11.80 7.96 1.50
N ILE A 107 12.66 7.65 0.55
CA ILE A 107 12.41 6.73 -0.57
C ILE A 107 13.40 5.58 -0.44
N GLU A 108 12.92 4.43 0.04
CA GLU A 108 13.73 3.24 0.30
C GLU A 108 13.81 2.35 -0.94
N PRO A 109 14.97 2.22 -1.60
CA PRO A 109 15.11 1.41 -2.81
C PRO A 109 14.72 -0.05 -2.63
N SER A 110 15.00 -0.64 -1.48
CA SER A 110 14.65 -2.03 -1.16
C SER A 110 13.15 -2.29 -1.26
N LYS A 111 12.33 -1.34 -0.79
CA LYS A 111 10.86 -1.44 -0.85
C LYS A 111 10.34 -1.36 -2.29
N PHE A 112 10.90 -0.46 -3.08
CA PHE A 112 10.50 -0.31 -4.49
C PHE A 112 11.08 -1.40 -5.41
N LYS A 113 12.15 -2.06 -5.00
CA LYS A 113 12.62 -3.29 -5.66
C LYS A 113 11.63 -4.43 -5.44
N LYS A 114 11.08 -4.53 -4.22
CA LYS A 114 10.08 -5.55 -3.88
C LYS A 114 8.70 -5.23 -4.48
N TYR A 115 8.33 -3.95 -4.51
CA TYR A 115 7.04 -3.45 -4.99
C TYR A 115 7.26 -2.30 -5.97
N PRO A 116 7.64 -2.59 -7.22
CA PRO A 116 7.94 -1.57 -8.21
C PRO A 116 6.72 -0.70 -8.53
N ILE A 117 6.97 0.58 -8.75
CA ILE A 117 5.95 1.53 -9.19
C ILE A 117 6.38 2.21 -10.47
N SER A 118 5.41 2.71 -11.24
CA SER A 118 5.69 3.48 -12.45
C SER A 118 6.30 4.84 -12.12
N GLU A 119 7.03 5.40 -13.06
CA GLU A 119 7.55 6.77 -12.96
C GLU A 119 6.43 7.79 -12.68
N LYS A 120 5.26 7.61 -13.30
CA LYS A 120 4.10 8.48 -13.06
C LYS A 120 3.66 8.47 -11.60
N CYS A 121 3.65 7.32 -10.94
CA CYS A 121 3.33 7.21 -9.51
C CYS A 121 4.42 7.86 -8.65
N MET A 122 5.69 7.67 -8.99
CA MET A 122 6.81 8.30 -8.30
C MET A 122 6.69 9.83 -8.38
N GLN A 123 6.49 10.36 -9.58
CA GLN A 123 6.33 11.81 -9.80
C GLN A 123 5.10 12.38 -9.08
N PHE A 124 4.03 11.59 -8.97
CA PHE A 124 2.83 12.02 -8.27
C PHE A 124 3.09 12.28 -6.78
N PHE A 125 3.65 11.32 -6.06
CA PHE A 125 3.87 11.54 -4.63
C PHE A 125 5.00 12.54 -4.34
N ILE A 126 6.02 12.65 -5.23
CA ILE A 126 7.03 13.71 -5.13
C ILE A 126 6.37 15.10 -5.29
N LYS A 127 5.45 15.26 -6.25
CA LYS A 127 4.72 16.53 -6.39
C LYS A 127 3.83 16.81 -5.20
N LEU A 128 3.17 15.78 -4.66
CA LEU A 128 2.33 15.89 -3.48
C LEU A 128 3.13 16.30 -2.25
N SER A 129 4.33 15.74 -2.07
CA SER A 129 5.20 16.08 -0.94
C SER A 129 5.61 17.56 -0.91
N LYS A 130 5.67 18.24 -2.07
CA LYS A 130 6.01 19.67 -2.15
C LYS A 130 5.03 20.59 -1.42
N ASN A 131 3.86 20.11 -1.02
CA ASN A 131 2.94 20.85 -0.14
C ASN A 131 3.46 20.93 1.30
N ILE A 132 4.46 20.14 1.66
CA ILE A 132 5.09 20.16 2.97
C ILE A 132 6.26 21.13 2.90
N GLU A 133 6.19 22.21 3.66
CA GLU A 133 7.22 23.25 3.66
C GLU A 133 8.58 22.71 4.10
N GLY A 134 9.62 23.00 3.33
CA GLY A 134 11.00 22.61 3.63
C GLY A 134 11.29 21.11 3.48
N ILE A 135 10.41 20.33 2.82
CA ILE A 135 10.69 18.91 2.61
C ILE A 135 11.86 18.69 1.65
N MET A 136 12.72 17.77 2.02
CA MET A 136 13.86 17.32 1.23
C MET A 136 13.72 15.84 0.92
N ILE A 137 14.21 15.39 -0.24
CA ILE A 137 14.14 14.00 -0.66
C ILE A 137 15.43 13.30 -0.23
N TYR A 138 15.27 12.11 0.35
CA TYR A 138 16.37 11.19 0.58
C TYR A 138 16.05 9.84 -0.06
N VAL A 139 16.92 9.40 -0.97
CA VAL A 139 16.89 8.08 -1.59
C VAL A 139 17.96 7.22 -0.94
N GLY A 140 17.53 6.26 -0.15
CA GLY A 140 18.39 5.37 0.63
C GLY A 140 17.56 4.61 1.67
N GLU A 141 18.19 3.74 2.41
CA GLU A 141 17.49 2.96 3.44
C GLU A 141 17.32 3.79 4.73
N PHE A 142 16.32 3.43 5.55
CA PHE A 142 16.07 4.12 6.81
C PHE A 142 17.31 4.10 7.73
N GLU A 143 17.99 2.97 7.80
CA GLU A 143 19.17 2.77 8.62
C GLU A 143 20.29 3.75 8.26
N ASP A 144 20.36 4.14 7.00
CA ASP A 144 21.33 5.13 6.53
C ASP A 144 21.07 6.53 7.07
N LEU A 145 19.84 6.84 7.49
CA LEU A 145 19.48 8.12 8.10
C LEU A 145 19.80 8.21 9.59
N LEU A 146 20.09 7.07 10.23
CA LEU A 146 20.41 7.05 11.63
C LEU A 146 21.68 7.87 11.89
N CYS A 147 21.55 8.89 12.71
CA CYS A 147 22.64 9.74 13.17
C CYS A 147 22.67 9.73 14.70
N GLU A 148 23.84 9.59 15.28
CA GLU A 148 24.01 9.65 16.73
C GLU A 148 23.53 11.02 17.25
N GLY A 149 22.72 10.97 18.31
CA GLY A 149 22.18 12.16 18.97
C GLY A 149 20.98 12.83 18.30
N LYS A 150 20.55 12.42 17.11
CA LYS A 150 19.35 12.97 16.47
C LYS A 150 18.09 12.17 16.83
N LYS A 151 17.04 12.90 17.19
CA LYS A 151 15.69 12.30 17.36
C LYS A 151 15.04 12.14 15.99
N ILE A 152 14.55 10.94 15.71
CA ILE A 152 13.81 10.63 14.49
C ILE A 152 12.36 10.40 14.87
N PHE A 153 11.45 11.04 14.14
CA PHE A 153 10.01 10.89 14.29
C PHE A 153 9.42 10.32 13.00
N PHE A 154 8.44 9.45 13.13
CA PHE A 154 7.69 8.89 12.00
C PHE A 154 6.27 8.53 12.42
N LYS A 155 5.35 8.49 11.47
CA LYS A 155 3.98 8.02 11.72
C LYS A 155 3.90 6.51 11.60
N GLU A 156 3.13 5.90 12.48
CA GLU A 156 2.82 4.47 12.46
C GLU A 156 2.30 4.00 11.09
N HIS A 157 2.92 2.96 10.54
CA HIS A 157 2.44 2.27 9.35
C HIS A 157 2.97 0.84 9.29
N PRO A 158 2.24 -0.14 8.72
CA PRO A 158 2.72 -1.51 8.59
C PRO A 158 4.06 -1.67 7.86
N LEU A 159 4.42 -0.72 7.01
CA LEU A 159 5.68 -0.76 6.25
C LEU A 159 6.89 -0.18 7.00
N ASN A 160 6.69 0.42 8.17
CA ASN A 160 7.77 1.04 8.95
C ASN A 160 7.84 0.59 10.41
N PHE A 161 7.24 -0.55 10.71
CA PHE A 161 7.28 -1.10 12.08
C PHE A 161 8.70 -1.44 12.57
N ASN A 162 9.65 -1.56 11.65
CA ASN A 162 11.06 -1.81 11.94
C ASN A 162 11.90 -0.53 12.11
N TYR A 163 11.30 0.66 11.90
CA TYR A 163 12.02 1.91 12.12
C TYR A 163 12.31 2.10 13.60
N SER A 164 13.49 2.62 13.92
CA SER A 164 13.87 3.04 15.25
C SER A 164 13.67 4.54 15.42
N GLY A 165 13.13 4.95 16.58
CA GLY A 165 12.85 6.35 16.85
C GLY A 165 11.53 6.54 17.59
N ILE A 166 10.93 7.71 17.46
CA ILE A 166 9.68 8.10 18.10
C ILE A 166 8.54 7.94 17.10
N MET A 167 7.72 6.94 17.33
CA MET A 167 6.56 6.65 16.49
C MET A 167 5.34 7.41 16.98
N ASP A 168 4.73 8.20 16.11
CA ASP A 168 3.41 8.77 16.33
C ASP A 168 2.34 7.80 15.84
N GLN A 169 1.42 7.44 16.70
CA GLN A 169 0.29 6.58 16.34
C GLN A 169 -0.61 7.28 15.31
N ARG A 170 -1.27 6.46 14.48
CA ARG A 170 -2.32 6.96 13.59
C ARG A 170 -3.56 7.32 14.39
N ASP A 171 -4.33 8.26 13.86
CA ASP A 171 -5.66 8.57 14.39
C ASP A 171 -6.62 7.42 14.05
N TRP A 172 -6.64 6.41 14.90
CA TRP A 172 -7.53 5.27 14.72
C TRP A 172 -8.98 5.66 14.97
N LEU A 173 -9.87 5.21 14.10
CA LEU A 173 -11.31 5.42 14.28
C LEU A 173 -11.85 4.73 15.54
N SER A 174 -11.19 3.69 16.00
CA SER A 174 -11.59 2.87 17.13
C SER A 174 -10.38 2.15 17.72
N ASP A 175 -10.41 1.94 19.04
CA ASP A 175 -9.43 1.14 19.79
C ASP A 175 -9.72 -0.36 19.72
N GLU A 176 -10.65 -0.78 18.86
CA GLU A 176 -10.99 -2.19 18.69
C GLU A 176 -9.88 -2.92 17.95
N GLU A 177 -9.22 -3.82 18.63
CA GLU A 177 -8.19 -4.70 18.10
C GLU A 177 -8.64 -6.16 18.10
N GLY A 178 -8.07 -6.97 17.24
CA GLY A 178 -8.27 -8.40 17.21
C GLY A 178 -8.70 -8.94 15.85
N TYR A 179 -8.93 -10.25 15.82
CA TYR A 179 -9.42 -10.94 14.64
C TYR A 179 -10.94 -11.03 14.64
N TYR A 180 -11.55 -10.58 13.57
CA TYR A 180 -12.99 -10.67 13.35
C TYR A 180 -13.29 -11.47 12.07
N PRO A 181 -14.13 -12.52 12.14
CA PRO A 181 -14.40 -13.37 10.98
C PRO A 181 -15.21 -12.69 9.88
N SER A 182 -15.75 -11.49 10.14
CA SER A 182 -16.41 -10.67 9.13
C SER A 182 -16.34 -9.20 9.49
N PHE A 183 -16.39 -8.34 8.46
CA PHE A 183 -16.46 -6.89 8.64
C PHE A 183 -17.62 -6.47 9.54
N PHE A 184 -18.81 -7.06 9.38
CA PHE A 184 -19.96 -6.67 10.19
C PHE A 184 -19.82 -7.01 11.67
N LYS A 185 -19.13 -8.09 12.01
CA LYS A 185 -18.82 -8.38 13.43
C LYS A 185 -17.91 -7.34 14.03
N TYR A 186 -16.87 -6.94 13.31
CA TYR A 186 -16.00 -5.85 13.69
C TYR A 186 -16.77 -4.52 13.79
N TRP A 187 -17.48 -4.13 12.72
CA TRP A 187 -18.20 -2.88 12.63
C TRP A 187 -19.25 -2.69 13.73
N ASN A 188 -19.98 -3.72 14.08
CA ASN A 188 -20.97 -3.68 15.16
C ASN A 188 -20.38 -3.37 16.54
N LEU A 189 -19.10 -3.62 16.74
CA LEU A 189 -18.39 -3.24 17.96
C LEU A 189 -17.88 -1.80 17.86
N VAL A 190 -17.28 -1.47 16.73
CA VAL A 190 -16.71 -0.15 16.47
C VAL A 190 -17.78 0.93 16.55
N ILE A 191 -18.93 0.76 15.91
CA ILE A 191 -20.01 1.76 15.86
C ILE A 191 -20.56 2.13 17.24
N LYS A 192 -20.46 1.22 18.22
CA LYS A 192 -20.89 1.48 19.60
C LYS A 192 -19.93 2.39 20.36
N LYS A 193 -18.70 2.50 19.89
CA LYS A 193 -17.60 3.23 20.54
C LYS A 193 -17.24 4.54 19.84
N ILE A 194 -17.64 4.69 18.58
CA ILE A 194 -17.45 5.96 17.87
C ILE A 194 -18.28 7.02 18.58
N LYS A 195 -17.59 8.04 19.10
CA LYS A 195 -18.22 9.25 19.62
C LYS A 195 -18.37 10.22 18.45
N TYR A 196 -19.61 10.61 18.15
CA TYR A 196 -19.91 11.69 17.21
C TYR A 196 -19.75 13.04 17.89
#